data_f1d63510768e15b7e2c1b508bdf77efb
#
_entry.id   f1d63510768e15b7e2c1b508bdf77efb
#
_cell.length_a   1.000
_cell.length_b   1.000
_cell.length_c   1.000
_cell.angle_alpha   90.00
_cell.angle_beta   90.00
_cell.angle_gamma   90.00
#
_symmetry.space_group_name_H-M   'P 1'
#
loop_
_entity.id
_entity.type
_entity.pdbx_description
1 polymer ?
#
loop_
_entity_poly.entity_id
_entity_poly.type
_entity_poly.pdbx_seq_one_letter_code
_entity_poly.pdbx_strand_id
1 'polypeptide(L)'
;MLALSESKGTMRPRAHYNLPVNLDDTIVAIATPPGRGGIGVVRLAGPEACSIAAPMLRLKRELESGYAIFGELIDPGHDPRGDGRPRPSMTSASSAPVSSEPGPATRIDEVVVTFFAKPHSYTTDDIIEISAHGSPIVLRHILELAVARGARLAEPGEFTMRAFLNGRIDLTQAEAVRDLIESQTLFQAKVAAQQLEGVLSKRLQPIKQKLVGLIAQLEAGIDFAEDDVSVLPDATILAHIASVETPLQQLAASFAYGKIVHEGLTLAIVGRPNVGKSSLFNRLVERERAIVTATPGTTRDLVSETVAIGGIPVQLVDTAGIRRALDEAESIGIRKSMEALADADLVLVVLDASQPVAAEDRELLAQVAERPAIVVQNKTDVTSLQFSVANSHPSTVRTSALTGDGIPELRTEILRHIGGDSAVQPEAGFLTNVRHQGLVRDSLSALEAARAAVANRTPHEMLLLDLYSALRPLDEITGATTTDDILNLIFSTFCIGK
;
A
#
# COMPACT_ATOMS: atom_id res chain seq x y z
N MET A 1 -15.00 -42.58 -14.02
CA MET A 1 -15.28 -42.22 -12.62
C MET A 1 -13.96 -41.82 -11.99
N LEU A 2 -13.62 -40.55 -12.02
CA LEU A 2 -12.43 -40.00 -11.37
C LEU A 2 -12.93 -38.74 -10.67
N ALA A 3 -12.89 -38.77 -9.35
CA ALA A 3 -13.29 -37.69 -8.47
C ALA A 3 -12.16 -36.66 -8.41
N LEU A 4 -12.46 -35.43 -8.82
CA LEU A 4 -11.62 -34.25 -8.61
C LEU A 4 -11.84 -33.75 -7.18
N SER A 5 -10.80 -33.77 -6.36
CA SER A 5 -10.79 -33.16 -5.03
C SER A 5 -10.60 -31.64 -5.16
N GLU A 6 -11.63 -30.93 -4.76
CA GLU A 6 -11.60 -29.46 -4.63
C GLU A 6 -10.72 -29.04 -3.44
N SER A 7 -9.64 -28.33 -3.72
CA SER A 7 -8.87 -27.61 -2.72
C SER A 7 -9.66 -26.39 -2.25
N LYS A 8 -10.15 -26.39 -1.01
CA LYS A 8 -10.77 -25.26 -0.34
C LYS A 8 -9.69 -24.23 0.01
N GLY A 9 -9.41 -23.33 -0.92
CA GLY A 9 -8.80 -22.04 -0.60
C GLY A 9 -9.80 -21.19 0.18
N THR A 10 -9.40 -20.70 1.34
CA THR A 10 -10.18 -19.76 2.16
C THR A 10 -10.27 -18.43 1.43
N MET A 11 -11.29 -18.28 0.58
CA MET A 11 -11.68 -17.00 0.02
C MET A 11 -12.16 -16.09 1.17
N ARG A 12 -11.44 -15.00 1.42
CA ARG A 12 -11.99 -13.87 2.20
C ARG A 12 -13.25 -13.40 1.49
N PRO A 13 -14.36 -13.09 2.20
CA PRO A 13 -15.57 -12.60 1.55
C PRO A 13 -15.24 -11.27 0.84
N ARG A 14 -15.39 -11.23 -0.49
CA ARG A 14 -15.40 -9.99 -1.26
C ARG A 14 -16.61 -9.21 -0.83
N ALA A 15 -16.40 -8.08 -0.16
CA ALA A 15 -17.45 -7.10 0.03
C ALA A 15 -17.81 -6.55 -1.37
N HIS A 16 -19.01 -6.89 -1.85
CA HIS A 16 -19.56 -6.29 -3.06
C HIS A 16 -20.14 -4.93 -2.69
N TYR A 17 -19.40 -3.87 -2.97
CA TYR A 17 -19.91 -2.52 -2.89
C TYR A 17 -20.67 -2.20 -4.17
N ASN A 18 -21.99 -2.19 -4.08
CA ASN A 18 -22.90 -1.78 -5.15
C ASN A 18 -23.83 -0.65 -4.67
N LEU A 19 -23.30 0.30 -3.88
CA LEU A 19 -24.05 1.46 -3.45
C LEU A 19 -23.32 2.73 -3.87
N PRO A 20 -23.98 3.69 -4.52
CA PRO A 20 -23.42 5.02 -4.70
C PRO A 20 -23.10 5.57 -3.31
N VAL A 21 -21.83 5.97 -3.08
CA VAL A 21 -21.42 6.59 -1.82
C VAL A 21 -22.27 7.84 -1.61
N ASN A 22 -23.07 7.83 -0.56
CA ASN A 22 -23.84 9.02 -0.17
C ASN A 22 -22.90 9.94 0.61
N LEU A 23 -22.50 11.06 0.02
CA LEU A 23 -21.65 12.06 0.67
C LEU A 23 -22.42 12.94 1.65
N ASP A 24 -23.78 12.90 1.62
CA ASP A 24 -24.64 13.73 2.46
C ASP A 24 -24.93 13.09 3.83
N ASP A 25 -24.46 11.86 4.08
CA ASP A 25 -24.61 11.20 5.38
C ASP A 25 -23.41 11.40 6.32
N THR A 26 -23.62 11.13 7.59
CA THR A 26 -22.54 11.13 8.61
C THR A 26 -22.11 9.71 8.89
N ILE A 27 -20.81 9.46 8.76
CA ILE A 27 -20.18 8.17 9.00
C ILE A 27 -19.44 8.14 10.33
N VAL A 28 -19.33 6.94 10.92
CA VAL A 28 -18.61 6.71 12.16
C VAL A 28 -17.76 5.44 12.08
N ALA A 29 -16.53 5.50 12.63
CA ALA A 29 -15.69 4.32 12.81
C ALA A 29 -14.74 4.46 13.98
N ILE A 30 -14.21 3.32 14.47
CA ILE A 30 -13.04 3.27 15.35
C ILE A 30 -11.80 3.50 14.47
N ALA A 31 -11.06 4.57 14.72
CA ALA A 31 -9.91 5.00 13.91
C ALA A 31 -8.56 4.46 14.42
N THR A 32 -8.53 3.77 15.54
CA THR A 32 -7.34 3.12 16.10
C THR A 32 -7.35 1.61 15.85
N PRO A 33 -6.17 0.95 15.77
CA PRO A 33 -6.09 -0.49 15.58
C PRO A 33 -6.92 -1.27 16.63
N PRO A 34 -7.47 -2.45 16.26
CA PRO A 34 -8.24 -3.27 17.20
C PRO A 34 -7.35 -3.81 18.32
N GLY A 35 -7.91 -3.89 19.54
CA GLY A 35 -7.22 -4.40 20.71
C GLY A 35 -7.38 -3.50 21.93
N ARG A 36 -6.60 -3.80 22.98
CA ARG A 36 -6.55 -2.99 24.22
C ARG A 36 -5.37 -2.04 24.15
N GLY A 37 -5.60 -0.76 24.44
CA GLY A 37 -4.56 0.27 24.47
C GLY A 37 -4.82 1.31 25.54
N GLY A 38 -3.89 2.24 25.72
CA GLY A 38 -4.11 3.38 26.62
C GLY A 38 -5.20 4.32 26.09
N ILE A 39 -5.25 4.53 24.77
CA ILE A 39 -6.19 5.43 24.10
C ILE A 39 -6.78 4.71 22.88
N GLY A 40 -8.07 4.94 22.64
CA GLY A 40 -8.75 4.59 21.41
C GLY A 40 -9.54 5.78 20.89
N VAL A 41 -9.63 5.92 19.57
CA VAL A 41 -10.28 7.05 18.90
C VAL A 41 -11.47 6.57 18.09
N VAL A 42 -12.63 7.17 18.31
CA VAL A 42 -13.81 7.04 17.43
C VAL A 42 -13.94 8.34 16.64
N ARG A 43 -14.08 8.23 15.33
CA ARG A 43 -14.17 9.35 14.39
C ARG A 43 -15.55 9.38 13.74
N LEU A 44 -16.21 10.53 13.79
CA LEU A 44 -17.41 10.85 13.03
C LEU A 44 -17.05 11.88 11.94
N ALA A 45 -17.59 11.74 10.73
CA ALA A 45 -17.42 12.71 9.66
C ALA A 45 -18.71 12.87 8.87
N GLY A 46 -19.11 14.10 8.62
CA GLY A 46 -20.30 14.44 7.86
C GLY A 46 -21.06 15.62 8.46
N PRO A 47 -22.18 16.03 7.80
CA PRO A 47 -22.92 17.24 8.18
C PRO A 47 -23.53 17.18 9.59
N GLU A 48 -23.87 15.98 10.08
CA GLU A 48 -24.50 15.76 11.38
C GLU A 48 -23.49 15.36 12.49
N ALA A 49 -22.17 15.44 12.23
CA ALA A 49 -21.15 14.95 13.17
C ALA A 49 -21.26 15.60 14.55
N CYS A 50 -21.49 16.92 14.60
CA CYS A 50 -21.66 17.66 15.85
C CYS A 50 -22.98 17.33 16.56
N SER A 51 -24.11 17.29 15.82
CA SER A 51 -25.44 17.01 16.39
C SER A 51 -25.57 15.61 16.94
N ILE A 52 -24.87 14.63 16.29
CA ILE A 52 -24.80 13.24 16.77
C ILE A 52 -23.93 13.10 18.00
N ALA A 53 -22.77 13.75 18.03
CA ALA A 53 -21.81 13.61 19.12
C ALA A 53 -22.20 14.38 20.39
N ALA A 54 -22.79 15.58 20.27
CA ALA A 54 -23.09 16.45 21.39
C ALA A 54 -23.92 15.80 22.53
N PRO A 55 -25.00 15.02 22.23
CA PRO A 55 -25.80 14.38 23.29
C PRO A 55 -25.08 13.25 24.03
N MET A 56 -23.97 12.75 23.50
CA MET A 56 -23.15 11.68 24.12
C MET A 56 -22.06 12.26 25.03
N LEU A 57 -21.92 13.58 25.06
CA LEU A 57 -20.77 14.25 25.65
C LEU A 57 -21.21 15.30 26.67
N ARG A 58 -20.54 15.33 27.83
CA ARG A 58 -20.62 16.43 28.78
C ARG A 58 -19.29 17.18 28.76
N LEU A 59 -19.25 18.30 28.04
CA LEU A 59 -18.05 19.10 27.84
C LEU A 59 -18.02 20.29 28.80
N LYS A 60 -16.81 20.72 29.20
CA LYS A 60 -16.60 21.88 30.04
C LYS A 60 -16.77 23.24 29.35
N ARG A 61 -16.71 23.24 28.00
CA ARG A 61 -16.89 24.40 27.13
C ARG A 61 -17.42 23.92 25.77
N GLU A 62 -17.89 24.85 24.96
CA GLU A 62 -18.35 24.57 23.61
C GLU A 62 -17.22 24.03 22.71
N LEU A 63 -17.59 23.23 21.69
CA LEU A 63 -16.68 22.72 20.69
C LEU A 63 -16.17 23.85 19.81
N GLU A 64 -14.87 24.04 19.79
CA GLU A 64 -14.18 25.01 18.94
C GLU A 64 -13.23 24.27 18.02
N SER A 65 -13.23 24.64 16.74
CA SER A 65 -12.42 23.93 15.71
C SER A 65 -10.94 24.03 16.00
N GLY A 66 -10.25 22.88 15.93
CA GLY A 66 -8.81 22.77 16.15
C GLY A 66 -8.40 22.65 17.62
N TYR A 67 -9.33 22.71 18.57
CA TYR A 67 -9.04 22.57 19.99
C TYR A 67 -9.49 21.21 20.54
N ALA A 68 -8.63 20.63 21.39
CA ALA A 68 -8.97 19.46 22.17
C ALA A 68 -9.64 19.87 23.49
N ILE A 69 -10.80 19.29 23.79
CA ILE A 69 -11.61 19.62 24.96
C ILE A 69 -11.78 18.38 25.83
N PHE A 70 -11.44 18.51 27.10
CA PHE A 70 -11.68 17.46 28.07
C PHE A 70 -13.14 17.43 28.51
N GLY A 71 -13.72 16.24 28.56
CA GLY A 71 -15.11 16.01 28.94
C GLY A 71 -15.38 14.60 29.40
N GLU A 72 -16.64 14.28 29.51
CA GLU A 72 -17.15 12.97 29.91
C GLU A 72 -18.00 12.38 28.80
N LEU A 73 -17.80 11.09 28.51
CA LEU A 73 -18.73 10.29 27.75
C LEU A 73 -19.89 9.91 28.66
N ILE A 74 -21.09 10.20 28.24
CA ILE A 74 -22.32 9.90 28.99
C ILE A 74 -23.23 9.00 28.16
N ASP A 75 -23.86 8.03 28.82
CA ASP A 75 -25.04 7.35 28.25
C ASP A 75 -26.27 8.16 28.69
N PRO A 76 -26.97 8.83 27.79
CA PRO A 76 -28.13 9.66 28.13
C PRO A 76 -29.36 8.86 28.56
N GLY A 77 -29.23 7.52 28.71
CA GLY A 77 -30.33 6.63 29.05
C GLY A 77 -31.22 6.30 27.86
N HIS A 78 -31.85 5.17 27.90
CA HIS A 78 -32.73 4.70 26.82
C HIS A 78 -33.99 5.56 26.81
N ASP A 79 -34.28 6.28 25.72
CA ASP A 79 -35.60 6.83 25.48
C ASP A 79 -36.53 5.65 25.10
N PRO A 80 -37.49 5.27 25.93
CA PRO A 80 -38.31 4.10 25.68
C PRO A 80 -39.23 4.24 24.45
N ARG A 81 -39.18 5.37 23.72
CA ARG A 81 -40.02 5.67 22.57
C ARG A 81 -39.43 5.28 21.20
N GLY A 82 -38.14 4.82 21.14
CA GLY A 82 -37.44 4.59 19.89
C GLY A 82 -37.33 3.13 19.40
N ASP A 83 -37.81 2.15 20.15
CA ASP A 83 -37.77 0.73 19.76
C ASP A 83 -39.00 0.34 18.91
N GLY A 84 -38.88 0.51 17.60
CA GLY A 84 -39.91 0.16 16.61
C GLY A 84 -40.21 -1.34 16.43
N ARG A 85 -40.01 -2.19 17.46
CA ARG A 85 -40.41 -3.61 17.41
C ARG A 85 -41.86 -3.78 17.85
N PRO A 86 -42.69 -4.47 17.10
CA PRO A 86 -44.08 -4.79 17.51
C PRO A 86 -44.02 -5.73 18.74
N ARG A 87 -44.55 -5.24 19.89
CA ARG A 87 -44.71 -6.08 21.09
C ARG A 87 -45.87 -7.04 20.86
N PRO A 88 -45.76 -8.32 21.28
CA PRO A 88 -46.93 -9.20 21.30
C PRO A 88 -47.93 -8.66 22.32
N SER A 89 -49.17 -8.57 21.88
CA SER A 89 -50.33 -8.15 22.71
C SER A 89 -50.55 -9.13 23.84
N MET A 90 -50.24 -8.73 25.07
CA MET A 90 -50.75 -9.38 26.26
C MET A 90 -51.73 -8.44 26.92
N THR A 91 -52.98 -8.88 26.93
CA THR A 91 -54.12 -8.27 27.62
C THR A 91 -53.97 -8.34 29.13
N SER A 92 -54.40 -7.25 29.76
CA SER A 92 -54.95 -7.07 31.10
C SER A 92 -54.04 -6.64 32.26
N ALA A 93 -54.48 -5.48 32.76
CA ALA A 93 -54.56 -5.03 34.12
C ALA A 93 -53.28 -4.52 34.85
N SER A 94 -53.26 -3.24 34.97
CA SER A 94 -53.00 -2.44 36.18
C SER A 94 -52.39 -1.08 35.79
N SER A 95 -53.19 -0.04 35.91
CA SER A 95 -52.82 1.36 35.67
C SER A 95 -52.03 1.91 36.87
N ALA A 96 -50.72 1.92 36.74
CA ALA A 96 -49.87 2.88 37.49
C ALA A 96 -49.22 3.80 36.43
N PRO A 97 -49.20 5.13 36.60
CA PRO A 97 -48.48 6.02 35.70
C PRO A 97 -47.00 5.78 35.86
N VAL A 98 -46.40 5.14 34.86
CA VAL A 98 -44.93 5.12 34.75
C VAL A 98 -44.52 6.55 34.42
N SER A 99 -43.95 7.25 35.39
CA SER A 99 -43.30 8.52 35.20
C SER A 99 -42.12 8.31 34.26
N SER A 100 -42.28 8.76 33.01
CA SER A 100 -41.27 8.69 31.94
C SER A 100 -40.28 9.86 32.05
N GLU A 101 -39.62 10.03 33.21
CA GLU A 101 -38.45 10.87 33.23
C GLU A 101 -37.28 10.03 32.76
N PRO A 102 -36.46 10.56 31.78
CA PRO A 102 -35.22 9.89 31.39
C PRO A 102 -34.36 9.71 32.65
N GLY A 103 -33.90 8.48 32.89
CA GLY A 103 -33.02 8.20 34.00
C GLY A 103 -31.78 9.09 33.94
N PRO A 104 -31.11 9.36 35.10
CA PRO A 104 -29.94 10.24 35.11
C PRO A 104 -28.88 9.69 34.18
N ALA A 105 -28.35 10.57 33.30
CA ALA A 105 -27.30 10.22 32.35
C ALA A 105 -26.10 9.63 33.11
N THR A 106 -25.73 8.41 32.78
CA THR A 106 -24.63 7.68 33.42
C THR A 106 -23.31 8.00 32.74
N ARG A 107 -22.34 8.40 33.57
CA ARG A 107 -20.96 8.58 33.07
C ARG A 107 -20.34 7.23 32.78
N ILE A 108 -19.76 7.10 31.53
CA ILE A 108 -19.09 5.89 31.04
C ILE A 108 -17.57 6.05 31.13
N ASP A 109 -17.02 7.17 30.63
CA ASP A 109 -15.59 7.39 30.55
C ASP A 109 -15.23 8.87 30.59
N GLU A 110 -13.96 9.19 30.83
CA GLU A 110 -13.38 10.50 30.56
C GLU A 110 -12.80 10.52 29.14
N VAL A 111 -13.08 11.59 28.40
CA VAL A 111 -12.71 11.67 26.99
C VAL A 111 -12.07 13.00 26.65
N VAL A 112 -11.25 13.00 25.61
CA VAL A 112 -10.80 14.20 24.93
C VAL A 112 -11.50 14.26 23.57
N VAL A 113 -12.18 15.36 23.32
CA VAL A 113 -12.94 15.54 22.07
C VAL A 113 -12.27 16.63 21.26
N THR A 114 -12.03 16.35 19.98
CA THR A 114 -11.48 17.32 19.01
C THR A 114 -12.48 17.51 17.89
N PHE A 115 -12.76 18.75 17.55
CA PHE A 115 -13.60 19.14 16.44
C PHE A 115 -12.77 19.77 15.31
N PHE A 116 -13.02 19.34 14.07
CA PHE A 116 -12.43 19.94 12.86
C PHE A 116 -13.57 20.39 11.98
N ALA A 117 -13.74 21.72 11.86
CA ALA A 117 -14.79 22.29 11.03
C ALA A 117 -14.45 22.22 9.55
N LYS A 118 -15.46 21.99 8.73
CA LYS A 118 -15.36 22.12 7.28
C LYS A 118 -14.94 23.54 6.88
N PRO A 119 -14.14 23.73 5.77
CA PRO A 119 -13.53 22.68 4.95
C PRO A 119 -12.18 22.20 5.51
N HIS A 120 -11.74 22.65 6.70
CA HIS A 120 -10.41 22.43 7.26
C HIS A 120 -10.33 21.13 8.08
N SER A 121 -10.82 20.04 7.50
CA SER A 121 -10.79 18.70 8.10
C SER A 121 -10.19 17.68 7.13
N TYR A 122 -10.09 16.42 7.55
CA TYR A 122 -9.55 15.34 6.69
C TYR A 122 -10.44 15.03 5.49
N THR A 123 -11.76 14.96 5.67
CA THR A 123 -12.74 14.69 4.59
C THR A 123 -13.28 15.96 3.94
N THR A 124 -12.91 17.14 4.43
CA THR A 124 -13.52 18.44 4.16
C THR A 124 -14.93 18.65 4.74
N ASP A 125 -15.49 17.65 5.40
CA ASP A 125 -16.73 17.75 6.18
C ASP A 125 -16.41 18.08 7.63
N ASP A 126 -17.44 18.32 8.46
CA ASP A 126 -17.26 18.42 9.90
C ASP A 126 -16.82 17.07 10.46
N ILE A 127 -15.73 17.07 11.27
CA ILE A 127 -15.21 15.87 11.92
C ILE A 127 -15.17 16.05 13.44
N ILE A 128 -15.68 15.05 14.14
CA ILE A 128 -15.50 14.89 15.60
C ILE A 128 -14.65 13.66 15.86
N GLU A 129 -13.57 13.83 16.63
CA GLU A 129 -12.77 12.75 17.17
C GLU A 129 -12.98 12.65 18.67
N ILE A 130 -13.42 11.48 19.14
CA ILE A 130 -13.60 11.16 20.56
C ILE A 130 -12.49 10.20 20.96
N SER A 131 -11.51 10.72 21.71
CA SER A 131 -10.43 9.94 22.29
C SER A 131 -10.85 9.48 23.70
N ALA A 132 -11.10 8.19 23.84
CA ALA A 132 -11.48 7.52 25.07
C ALA A 132 -10.37 6.56 25.55
N HIS A 133 -10.54 5.92 26.72
CA HIS A 133 -9.67 4.79 27.06
C HIS A 133 -9.81 3.68 26.00
N GLY A 134 -8.69 3.08 25.62
CA GLY A 134 -8.60 2.07 24.53
C GLY A 134 -9.20 0.71 24.92
N SER A 135 -10.39 0.72 25.49
CA SER A 135 -11.19 -0.47 25.77
C SER A 135 -12.07 -0.79 24.56
N PRO A 136 -11.98 -1.99 23.96
CA PRO A 136 -12.84 -2.38 22.84
C PRO A 136 -14.35 -2.27 23.16
N ILE A 137 -14.71 -2.44 24.45
CA ILE A 137 -16.10 -2.32 24.90
C ILE A 137 -16.55 -0.86 24.89
N VAL A 138 -15.73 0.06 25.42
CA VAL A 138 -16.02 1.50 25.44
C VAL A 138 -16.10 2.05 24.02
N LEU A 139 -15.12 1.72 23.16
CA LEU A 139 -15.10 2.20 21.77
C LEU A 139 -16.30 1.70 20.97
N ARG A 140 -16.69 0.42 21.16
CA ARG A 140 -17.89 -0.14 20.55
C ARG A 140 -19.16 0.56 21.05
N HIS A 141 -19.25 0.86 22.33
CA HIS A 141 -20.38 1.56 22.91
C HIS A 141 -20.53 2.98 22.34
N ILE A 142 -19.41 3.72 22.18
CA ILE A 142 -19.43 5.05 21.51
C ILE A 142 -19.97 4.91 20.08
N LEU A 143 -19.52 3.90 19.36
CA LEU A 143 -19.95 3.63 17.99
C LEU A 143 -21.45 3.30 17.94
N GLU A 144 -21.96 2.44 18.82
CA GLU A 144 -23.38 2.09 18.93
C GLU A 144 -24.25 3.31 19.28
N LEU A 145 -23.78 4.17 20.21
CA LEU A 145 -24.45 5.43 20.53
C LEU A 145 -24.54 6.38 19.32
N ALA A 146 -23.49 6.48 18.53
CA ALA A 146 -23.47 7.31 17.32
C ALA A 146 -24.42 6.76 16.24
N VAL A 147 -24.40 5.44 16.01
CA VAL A 147 -25.31 4.78 15.05
C VAL A 147 -26.77 4.93 15.47
N ALA A 148 -27.09 4.77 16.75
CA ALA A 148 -28.44 4.98 17.27
C ALA A 148 -28.95 6.42 17.09
N ARG A 149 -28.04 7.39 16.84
CA ARG A 149 -28.34 8.80 16.60
C ARG A 149 -28.29 9.22 15.12
N GLY A 150 -28.15 8.25 14.23
CA GLY A 150 -28.24 8.48 12.79
C GLY A 150 -26.91 8.43 12.02
N ALA A 151 -25.77 8.18 12.70
CA ALA A 151 -24.55 7.90 11.98
C ALA A 151 -24.62 6.51 11.32
N ARG A 152 -24.03 6.39 10.13
CA ARG A 152 -23.79 5.10 9.46
C ARG A 152 -22.37 4.61 9.79
N LEU A 153 -22.20 3.29 9.86
CA LEU A 153 -20.87 2.71 9.92
C LEU A 153 -20.10 3.03 8.65
N ALA A 154 -18.86 3.51 8.80
CA ALA A 154 -17.98 3.76 7.67
C ALA A 154 -17.52 2.45 7.02
N GLU A 155 -17.46 2.46 5.70
CA GLU A 155 -16.85 1.41 4.91
C GLU A 155 -15.31 1.50 4.94
N PRO A 156 -14.57 0.43 4.58
CA PRO A 156 -13.12 0.50 4.46
C PRO A 156 -12.67 1.65 3.54
N GLY A 157 -11.73 2.47 3.99
CA GLY A 157 -11.21 3.60 3.21
C GLY A 157 -12.15 4.78 2.98
N GLU A 158 -13.37 4.77 3.54
CA GLU A 158 -14.38 5.77 3.20
C GLU A 158 -14.00 7.20 3.58
N PHE A 159 -13.30 7.42 4.70
CA PHE A 159 -12.82 8.76 5.04
C PHE A 159 -11.81 9.29 4.00
N THR A 160 -10.91 8.45 3.52
CA THR A 160 -9.91 8.82 2.49
C THR A 160 -10.59 8.99 1.13
N MET A 161 -11.58 8.16 0.80
CA MET A 161 -12.38 8.29 -0.41
C MET A 161 -13.16 9.62 -0.42
N ARG A 162 -13.76 10.03 0.71
CA ARG A 162 -14.42 11.34 0.83
C ARG A 162 -13.42 12.50 0.65
N ALA A 163 -12.21 12.39 1.21
CA ALA A 163 -11.14 13.36 1.00
C ALA A 163 -10.78 13.50 -0.49
N PHE A 164 -10.74 12.39 -1.23
CA PHE A 164 -10.52 12.36 -2.67
C PHE A 164 -11.72 12.96 -3.45
N LEU A 165 -12.94 12.50 -3.20
CA LEU A 165 -14.13 12.97 -3.89
C LEU A 165 -14.39 14.47 -3.65
N ASN A 166 -14.07 14.97 -2.46
CA ASN A 166 -14.16 16.39 -2.12
C ASN A 166 -12.95 17.22 -2.62
N GLY A 167 -12.03 16.61 -3.38
CA GLY A 167 -10.93 17.30 -4.03
C GLY A 167 -9.79 17.75 -3.11
N ARG A 168 -9.72 17.25 -1.87
CA ARG A 168 -8.63 17.58 -0.94
C ARG A 168 -7.32 16.89 -1.32
N ILE A 169 -7.39 15.67 -1.78
CA ILE A 169 -6.28 14.85 -2.24
C ILE A 169 -6.61 14.22 -3.59
N ASP A 170 -5.62 13.91 -4.38
CA ASP A 170 -5.80 13.11 -5.60
C ASP A 170 -5.69 11.61 -5.32
N LEU A 171 -5.91 10.77 -6.34
CA LEU A 171 -5.94 9.33 -6.16
C LEU A 171 -4.56 8.75 -5.79
N THR A 172 -3.46 9.33 -6.30
CA THR A 172 -2.10 8.90 -5.94
C THR A 172 -1.79 9.19 -4.47
N GLN A 173 -2.27 10.33 -3.96
CA GLN A 173 -2.15 10.70 -2.55
C GLN A 173 -3.03 9.81 -1.66
N ALA A 174 -4.24 9.46 -2.13
CA ALA A 174 -5.11 8.53 -1.41
C ALA A 174 -4.45 7.15 -1.26
N GLU A 175 -3.87 6.59 -2.32
CA GLU A 175 -3.12 5.32 -2.26
C GLU A 175 -1.92 5.42 -1.30
N ALA A 176 -1.21 6.56 -1.29
CA ALA A 176 -0.07 6.80 -0.40
C ALA A 176 -0.45 6.81 1.09
N VAL A 177 -1.70 7.10 1.47
CA VAL A 177 -2.18 6.97 2.86
C VAL A 177 -2.10 5.51 3.31
N ARG A 178 -2.50 4.57 2.46
CA ARG A 178 -2.40 3.14 2.77
C ARG A 178 -0.94 2.71 2.88
N ASP A 179 -0.11 3.09 1.90
CA ASP A 179 1.30 2.74 1.85
C ASP A 179 2.06 3.24 3.10
N LEU A 180 1.70 4.43 3.59
CA LEU A 180 2.26 4.99 4.83
C LEU A 180 1.89 4.15 6.06
N ILE A 181 0.64 3.68 6.14
CA ILE A 181 0.16 2.85 7.26
C ILE A 181 0.79 1.46 7.24
N GLU A 182 0.96 0.88 6.06
CA GLU A 182 1.51 -0.47 5.85
C GLU A 182 3.04 -0.52 5.84
N SER A 183 3.71 0.64 5.88
CA SER A 183 5.16 0.73 5.84
C SER A 183 5.83 -0.05 6.98
N GLN A 184 6.80 -0.90 6.63
CA GLN A 184 7.56 -1.73 7.56
C GLN A 184 8.91 -1.11 7.93
N THR A 185 9.38 -0.13 7.16
CA THR A 185 10.63 0.60 7.40
C THR A 185 10.41 2.10 7.37
N LEU A 186 11.28 2.84 8.07
CA LEU A 186 11.24 4.31 8.03
C LEU A 186 11.47 4.87 6.62
N PHE A 187 12.23 4.16 5.79
CA PHE A 187 12.46 4.56 4.41
C PHE A 187 11.18 4.45 3.59
N GLN A 188 10.43 3.34 3.69
CA GLN A 188 9.11 3.20 3.08
C GLN A 188 8.16 4.30 3.54
N ALA A 189 8.10 4.57 4.87
CA ALA A 189 7.26 5.62 5.41
C ALA A 189 7.61 7.01 4.83
N LYS A 190 8.91 7.31 4.66
CA LYS A 190 9.36 8.57 4.02
C LYS A 190 8.93 8.65 2.56
N VAL A 191 9.07 7.56 1.80
CA VAL A 191 8.63 7.51 0.39
C VAL A 191 7.12 7.70 0.28
N ALA A 192 6.34 6.99 1.09
CA ALA A 192 4.89 7.15 1.14
C ALA A 192 4.46 8.56 1.55
N ALA A 193 5.15 9.19 2.52
CA ALA A 193 4.90 10.57 2.91
C ALA A 193 5.15 11.55 1.75
N GLN A 194 6.23 11.38 0.98
CA GLN A 194 6.50 12.19 -0.21
C GLN A 194 5.41 12.01 -1.29
N GLN A 195 4.92 10.78 -1.49
CA GLN A 195 3.80 10.55 -2.41
C GLN A 195 2.51 11.19 -1.90
N LEU A 196 2.26 11.16 -0.60
CA LEU A 196 1.13 11.86 0.03
C LEU A 196 1.22 13.39 -0.14
N GLU A 197 2.43 13.96 -0.23
CA GLU A 197 2.67 15.36 -0.61
C GLU A 197 2.41 15.66 -2.10
N GLY A 198 2.05 14.65 -2.90
CA GLY A 198 1.69 14.76 -4.32
C GLY A 198 2.90 14.86 -5.26
N VAL A 199 4.05 14.31 -4.91
CA VAL A 199 5.26 14.36 -5.76
C VAL A 199 5.01 13.73 -7.13
N LEU A 200 4.29 12.59 -7.20
CA LEU A 200 3.97 11.94 -8.48
C LEU A 200 3.06 12.80 -9.35
N SER A 201 2.00 13.37 -8.78
CA SER A 201 1.07 14.24 -9.50
C SER A 201 1.74 15.52 -9.99
N LYS A 202 2.59 16.13 -9.18
CA LYS A 202 3.41 17.29 -9.58
C LYS A 202 4.36 16.95 -10.74
N ARG A 203 4.88 15.73 -10.80
CA ARG A 203 5.73 15.25 -11.90
C ARG A 203 4.93 14.99 -13.18
N LEU A 204 3.71 14.44 -13.07
CA LEU A 204 2.84 14.13 -14.21
C LEU A 204 2.19 15.40 -14.81
N GLN A 205 1.88 16.40 -14.01
CA GLN A 205 1.15 17.59 -14.44
C GLN A 205 1.80 18.30 -15.64
N PRO A 206 3.11 18.64 -15.66
CA PRO A 206 3.73 19.30 -16.83
C PRO A 206 3.74 18.40 -18.08
N ILE A 207 3.75 17.08 -17.91
CA ILE A 207 3.68 16.11 -19.02
C ILE A 207 2.28 16.16 -19.62
N LYS A 208 1.23 16.09 -18.78
CA LYS A 208 -0.17 16.23 -19.20
C LYS A 208 -0.43 17.57 -19.88
N GLN A 209 0.07 18.68 -19.34
CA GLN A 209 -0.10 20.00 -19.92
C GLN A 209 0.49 20.11 -21.33
N LYS A 210 1.65 19.51 -21.58
CA LYS A 210 2.24 19.44 -22.93
C LYS A 210 1.36 18.65 -23.89
N LEU A 211 0.83 17.51 -23.46
CA LEU A 211 -0.04 16.69 -24.27
C LEU A 211 -1.37 17.40 -24.60
N VAL A 212 -2.01 18.00 -23.59
CA VAL A 212 -3.22 18.81 -23.75
C VAL A 212 -2.96 19.99 -24.69
N GLY A 213 -1.80 20.66 -24.55
CA GLY A 213 -1.41 21.76 -25.43
C GLY A 213 -1.27 21.32 -26.91
N LEU A 214 -0.71 20.14 -27.17
CA LEU A 214 -0.63 19.58 -28.52
C LEU A 214 -2.02 19.26 -29.09
N ILE A 215 -2.87 18.60 -28.27
CA ILE A 215 -4.27 18.29 -28.65
C ILE A 215 -5.02 19.57 -29.03
N ALA A 216 -4.99 20.60 -28.17
CA ALA A 216 -5.67 21.86 -28.43
C ALA A 216 -5.18 22.57 -29.71
N GLN A 217 -3.87 22.51 -30.01
CA GLN A 217 -3.33 23.11 -31.24
C GLN A 217 -3.80 22.34 -32.50
N LEU A 218 -3.91 21.03 -32.42
CA LEU A 218 -4.40 20.21 -33.55
C LEU A 218 -5.90 20.39 -33.77
N GLU A 219 -6.70 20.47 -32.70
CA GLU A 219 -8.15 20.77 -32.78
C GLU A 219 -8.39 22.14 -33.41
N ALA A 220 -7.67 23.17 -32.93
CA ALA A 220 -7.77 24.50 -33.52
C ALA A 220 -7.39 24.51 -35.02
N GLY A 221 -6.38 23.72 -35.42
CA GLY A 221 -6.00 23.60 -36.82
C GLY A 221 -7.04 22.91 -37.69
N ILE A 222 -7.88 22.02 -37.12
CA ILE A 222 -8.99 21.35 -37.80
C ILE A 222 -10.20 22.29 -37.92
N ASP A 223 -10.59 22.92 -36.79
CA ASP A 223 -11.80 23.77 -36.70
C ASP A 223 -11.70 25.03 -37.55
N PHE A 224 -10.49 25.61 -37.66
CA PHE A 224 -10.23 26.85 -38.40
C PHE A 224 -9.43 26.62 -39.70
N ALA A 225 -9.54 25.44 -40.29
CA ALA A 225 -8.84 25.11 -41.54
C ALA A 225 -9.20 26.06 -42.72
N GLU A 226 -10.37 26.72 -42.67
CA GLU A 226 -10.83 27.69 -43.68
C GLU A 226 -10.31 29.13 -43.42
N ASP A 227 -9.76 29.42 -42.22
CA ASP A 227 -9.38 30.75 -41.78
C ASP A 227 -7.85 31.04 -41.80
N ASP A 228 -7.09 30.38 -42.71
CA ASP A 228 -5.61 30.50 -42.81
C ASP A 228 -4.82 30.13 -41.54
N VAL A 229 -5.41 29.37 -40.62
CA VAL A 229 -4.66 28.79 -39.49
C VAL A 229 -3.73 27.70 -40.00
N SER A 230 -2.43 27.94 -39.94
CA SER A 230 -1.44 27.03 -40.49
C SER A 230 -1.48 25.70 -39.76
N VAL A 231 -1.67 24.62 -40.52
CA VAL A 231 -1.56 23.23 -40.01
C VAL A 231 -0.19 23.03 -39.36
N LEU A 232 -0.17 22.46 -38.19
CA LEU A 232 1.08 22.21 -37.45
C LEU A 232 2.01 21.29 -38.29
N PRO A 233 3.28 21.68 -38.55
CA PRO A 233 4.20 20.83 -39.26
C PRO A 233 4.47 19.49 -38.56
N ASP A 234 4.57 18.40 -39.28
CA ASP A 234 4.84 17.05 -38.76
C ASP A 234 6.05 17.05 -37.81
N ALA A 235 7.13 17.76 -38.14
CA ALA A 235 8.32 17.88 -37.32
C ALA A 235 8.03 18.51 -35.94
N THR A 236 7.11 19.47 -35.89
CA THR A 236 6.68 20.12 -34.64
C THR A 236 5.84 19.16 -33.80
N ILE A 237 4.90 18.44 -34.43
CA ILE A 237 4.08 17.42 -33.75
C ILE A 237 4.98 16.33 -33.16
N LEU A 238 5.94 15.79 -33.92
CA LEU A 238 6.88 14.78 -33.44
C LEU A 238 7.76 15.29 -32.29
N ALA A 239 8.20 16.54 -32.32
CA ALA A 239 8.95 17.16 -31.23
C ALA A 239 8.10 17.29 -29.95
N HIS A 240 6.82 17.66 -30.08
CA HIS A 240 5.89 17.68 -28.94
C HIS A 240 5.67 16.28 -28.36
N ILE A 241 5.40 15.26 -29.20
CA ILE A 241 5.25 13.87 -28.76
C ILE A 241 6.51 13.42 -28.02
N ALA A 242 7.71 13.63 -28.57
CA ALA A 242 8.97 13.27 -27.92
C ALA A 242 9.17 13.96 -26.57
N SER A 243 8.71 15.21 -26.42
CA SER A 243 8.80 15.96 -25.18
C SER A 243 7.90 15.42 -24.05
N VAL A 244 6.86 14.65 -24.40
CA VAL A 244 5.97 13.91 -23.49
C VAL A 244 6.50 12.49 -23.25
N GLU A 245 6.94 11.81 -24.31
CA GLU A 245 7.39 10.42 -24.28
C GLU A 245 8.63 10.22 -23.39
N THR A 246 9.65 11.08 -23.56
CA THR A 246 10.91 10.97 -22.80
C THR A 246 10.74 10.95 -21.29
N PRO A 247 10.04 11.91 -20.64
CA PRO A 247 9.84 11.87 -19.19
C PRO A 247 8.93 10.72 -18.73
N LEU A 248 7.99 10.24 -19.56
CA LEU A 248 7.20 9.05 -19.25
C LEU A 248 8.04 7.78 -19.30
N GLN A 249 8.96 7.64 -20.25
CA GLN A 249 9.90 6.51 -20.30
C GLN A 249 10.82 6.49 -19.08
N GLN A 250 11.31 7.65 -18.64
CA GLN A 250 12.10 7.77 -17.40
C GLN A 250 11.27 7.37 -16.17
N LEU A 251 10.00 7.76 -16.14
CA LEU A 251 9.09 7.38 -15.07
C LEU A 251 8.82 5.87 -15.08
N ALA A 252 8.56 5.28 -16.24
CA ALA A 252 8.38 3.83 -16.40
C ALA A 252 9.62 3.03 -15.96
N ALA A 253 10.83 3.50 -16.32
CA ALA A 253 12.08 2.87 -15.92
C ALA A 253 12.31 2.86 -14.40
N SER A 254 11.73 3.82 -13.66
CA SER A 254 11.83 3.89 -12.20
C SER A 254 11.02 2.81 -11.47
N PHE A 255 10.09 2.14 -12.14
CA PHE A 255 9.14 1.22 -11.50
C PHE A 255 9.82 -0.01 -10.88
N ALA A 256 10.82 -0.59 -11.54
CA ALA A 256 11.50 -1.78 -11.01
C ALA A 256 12.05 -1.54 -9.61
N TYR A 257 12.70 -0.41 -9.40
CA TYR A 257 13.17 0.01 -8.08
C TYR A 257 12.01 0.34 -7.13
N GLY A 258 11.05 1.13 -7.59
CA GLY A 258 9.92 1.57 -6.77
C GLY A 258 9.04 0.41 -6.28
N LYS A 259 8.84 -0.62 -7.09
CA LYS A 259 8.15 -1.85 -6.70
C LYS A 259 8.85 -2.53 -5.53
N ILE A 260 10.19 -2.68 -5.60
CA ILE A 260 10.96 -3.30 -4.52
C ILE A 260 10.93 -2.45 -3.25
N VAL A 261 10.97 -1.12 -3.37
CA VAL A 261 10.81 -0.23 -2.21
C VAL A 261 9.45 -0.40 -1.55
N HIS A 262 8.38 -0.58 -2.33
CA HIS A 262 7.00 -0.70 -1.84
C HIS A 262 6.70 -2.11 -1.28
N GLU A 263 6.93 -3.16 -2.09
CA GLU A 263 6.57 -4.54 -1.75
C GLU A 263 7.63 -5.23 -0.89
N GLY A 264 8.87 -4.73 -0.91
CA GLY A 264 10.04 -5.42 -0.36
C GLY A 264 10.68 -6.36 -1.37
N LEU A 265 11.75 -7.03 -0.93
CA LEU A 265 12.48 -8.03 -1.70
C LEU A 265 12.39 -9.38 -0.98
N THR A 266 12.05 -10.44 -1.70
CA THR A 266 12.16 -11.81 -1.19
C THR A 266 13.53 -12.39 -1.53
N LEU A 267 14.31 -12.75 -0.50
CA LEU A 267 15.67 -13.23 -0.63
C LEU A 267 15.80 -14.65 -0.07
N ALA A 268 16.07 -15.62 -0.96
CA ALA A 268 16.30 -16.99 -0.56
C ALA A 268 17.77 -17.27 -0.27
N ILE A 269 18.07 -17.94 0.86
CA ILE A 269 19.43 -18.37 1.22
C ILE A 269 19.54 -19.87 0.97
N VAL A 270 20.37 -20.27 -0.01
CA VAL A 270 20.55 -21.63 -0.44
C VAL A 270 22.01 -22.07 -0.35
N GLY A 271 22.27 -23.38 -0.28
CA GLY A 271 23.62 -23.96 -0.21
C GLY A 271 23.57 -25.31 0.49
N ARG A 272 24.70 -26.03 0.45
CA ARG A 272 24.84 -27.36 1.11
C ARG A 272 24.65 -27.28 2.63
N PRO A 273 24.40 -28.40 3.33
CA PRO A 273 24.45 -28.43 4.78
C PRO A 273 25.80 -27.93 5.32
N ASN A 274 25.78 -27.27 6.47
CA ASN A 274 26.97 -26.79 7.21
C ASN A 274 27.86 -25.72 6.53
N VAL A 275 27.45 -25.12 5.39
CA VAL A 275 28.18 -23.99 4.79
C VAL A 275 28.00 -22.67 5.56
N GLY A 276 27.10 -22.64 6.56
CA GLY A 276 26.87 -21.47 7.41
C GLY A 276 25.67 -20.60 7.03
N LYS A 277 24.66 -21.17 6.34
CA LYS A 277 23.43 -20.44 5.94
C LYS A 277 22.72 -19.80 7.13
N SER A 278 22.42 -20.57 8.17
CA SER A 278 21.71 -20.05 9.35
C SER A 278 22.56 -19.05 10.15
N SER A 279 23.90 -19.18 10.13
CA SER A 279 24.78 -18.18 10.75
C SER A 279 24.76 -16.88 9.95
N LEU A 280 24.77 -16.97 8.61
CA LEU A 280 24.67 -15.82 7.72
C LEU A 280 23.30 -15.14 7.86
N PHE A 281 22.22 -15.91 7.89
CA PHE A 281 20.87 -15.46 8.16
C PHE A 281 20.80 -14.64 9.47
N ASN A 282 21.26 -15.24 10.59
CA ASN A 282 21.26 -14.58 11.88
C ASN A 282 22.08 -13.28 11.86
N ARG A 283 23.23 -13.27 11.18
CA ARG A 283 24.08 -12.09 11.07
C ARG A 283 23.45 -10.96 10.25
N LEU A 284 22.64 -11.28 9.23
CA LEU A 284 21.85 -10.30 8.50
C LEU A 284 20.70 -9.74 9.35
N VAL A 285 20.08 -10.57 10.21
CA VAL A 285 18.96 -10.19 11.09
C VAL A 285 19.42 -9.34 12.29
N GLU A 286 20.64 -9.56 12.84
CA GLU A 286 21.10 -8.97 14.12
C GLU A 286 21.08 -7.43 14.16
N ARG A 287 21.25 -6.73 13.04
CA ARG A 287 21.49 -5.27 13.05
C ARG A 287 20.28 -4.40 12.71
N GLU A 288 19.27 -4.92 12.02
CA GLU A 288 18.17 -4.09 11.50
C GLU A 288 16.87 -4.89 11.37
N ARG A 289 16.34 -5.41 12.48
CA ARG A 289 14.96 -5.95 12.44
C ARG A 289 14.02 -4.83 11.99
N ALA A 290 13.34 -5.03 10.88
CA ALA A 290 12.19 -4.21 10.53
C ALA A 290 11.16 -4.31 11.67
N ILE A 291 10.46 -3.23 11.98
CA ILE A 291 9.39 -3.25 12.97
C ILE A 291 8.21 -3.98 12.31
N VAL A 292 8.24 -5.30 12.35
CA VAL A 292 7.10 -6.10 11.88
C VAL A 292 6.05 -6.06 12.97
N THR A 293 4.97 -5.36 12.74
CA THR A 293 3.74 -5.55 13.52
C THR A 293 3.28 -6.98 13.26
N ALA A 294 3.40 -7.84 14.28
CA ALA A 294 2.92 -9.21 14.21
C ALA A 294 1.43 -9.21 13.91
N THR A 295 1.07 -9.49 12.67
CA THR A 295 -0.31 -9.81 12.30
C THR A 295 -0.59 -11.20 12.91
N PRO A 296 -1.52 -11.36 13.86
CA PRO A 296 -1.82 -12.66 14.43
C PRO A 296 -2.35 -13.57 13.33
N GLY A 297 -1.63 -14.65 13.00
CA GLY A 297 -2.12 -15.68 12.09
C GLY A 297 -1.16 -16.22 11.04
N THR A 298 0.05 -15.65 10.86
CA THR A 298 0.99 -16.04 9.79
C THR A 298 2.14 -16.96 10.26
N THR A 299 2.14 -17.44 11.50
CA THR A 299 3.30 -18.11 12.13
C THR A 299 3.37 -19.63 11.87
N ARG A 300 2.74 -20.20 10.85
CA ARG A 300 2.75 -21.67 10.67
C ARG A 300 3.60 -22.22 9.54
N ASP A 301 4.14 -21.40 8.61
CA ASP A 301 4.62 -21.98 7.34
C ASP A 301 5.98 -21.52 6.88
N LEU A 302 6.91 -21.00 7.44
CA LEU A 302 8.31 -20.79 6.98
C LEU A 302 9.09 -19.99 8.02
N VAL A 303 10.36 -20.34 8.27
CA VAL A 303 11.27 -19.47 9.03
C VAL A 303 11.66 -18.32 8.10
N SER A 304 10.85 -17.28 8.10
CA SER A 304 11.12 -16.04 7.37
C SER A 304 11.19 -14.87 8.36
N GLU A 305 12.18 -14.00 8.19
CA GLU A 305 12.34 -12.78 8.97
C GLU A 305 12.49 -11.60 8.01
N THR A 306 11.86 -10.48 8.32
CA THR A 306 12.02 -9.26 7.53
C THR A 306 13.07 -8.36 8.17
N VAL A 307 14.05 -7.96 7.38
CA VAL A 307 15.13 -7.05 7.79
C VAL A 307 15.14 -5.82 6.88
N ALA A 308 15.64 -4.69 7.38
CA ALA A 308 15.84 -3.50 6.57
C ALA A 308 17.27 -3.47 6.01
N ILE A 309 17.45 -3.65 4.71
CA ILE A 309 18.74 -3.48 4.04
C ILE A 309 18.72 -2.16 3.26
N GLY A 310 19.51 -1.17 3.70
CA GLY A 310 19.46 0.17 3.14
C GLY A 310 18.10 0.86 3.29
N GLY A 311 17.32 0.45 4.29
CA GLY A 311 15.96 0.93 4.54
C GLY A 311 14.87 0.21 3.73
N ILE A 312 15.23 -0.70 2.81
CA ILE A 312 14.29 -1.51 2.04
C ILE A 312 13.97 -2.79 2.83
N PRO A 313 12.70 -3.18 2.99
CA PRO A 313 12.35 -4.42 3.65
C PRO A 313 12.77 -5.61 2.77
N VAL A 314 13.56 -6.51 3.35
CA VAL A 314 14.02 -7.74 2.71
C VAL A 314 13.52 -8.91 3.53
N GLN A 315 12.64 -9.71 2.95
CA GLN A 315 12.16 -10.94 3.54
C GLN A 315 13.19 -12.05 3.30
N LEU A 316 13.91 -12.43 4.34
CA LEU A 316 14.88 -13.50 4.31
C LEU A 316 14.18 -14.86 4.49
N VAL A 317 14.36 -15.78 3.56
CA VAL A 317 13.83 -17.14 3.63
C VAL A 317 14.99 -18.12 3.83
N ASP A 318 15.12 -18.73 5.04
CA ASP A 318 16.13 -19.76 5.32
C ASP A 318 15.61 -21.15 4.90
N THR A 319 16.07 -21.65 3.76
CA THR A 319 15.72 -22.98 3.27
C THR A 319 16.28 -24.13 4.14
N ALA A 320 17.27 -23.89 4.99
CA ALA A 320 17.80 -24.88 5.93
C ALA A 320 16.95 -25.06 7.18
N GLY A 321 16.30 -23.99 7.67
CA GLY A 321 15.32 -24.03 8.76
C GLY A 321 14.10 -24.88 8.42
N ILE A 322 13.68 -24.86 7.16
CA ILE A 322 12.55 -25.64 6.64
C ILE A 322 12.80 -27.15 6.79
N ARG A 323 14.02 -27.64 6.55
CA ARG A 323 14.38 -29.04 6.71
C ARG A 323 14.35 -29.51 8.17
N ARG A 324 14.74 -28.66 9.14
CA ARG A 324 14.73 -29.02 10.58
C ARG A 324 13.34 -29.09 11.20
N ALA A 325 12.37 -28.34 10.65
CA ALA A 325 11.00 -28.35 11.14
C ALA A 325 10.17 -29.54 10.63
N LEU A 326 10.69 -30.33 9.70
CA LEU A 326 9.97 -31.39 8.97
C LEU A 326 10.71 -32.74 9.01
N ASP A 327 11.25 -33.15 10.15
CA ASP A 327 12.02 -34.38 10.35
C ASP A 327 11.31 -35.71 9.93
N GLU A 328 10.09 -35.65 9.40
CA GLU A 328 9.32 -36.86 8.99
C GLU A 328 9.06 -37.00 7.48
N ALA A 329 9.48 -36.04 6.61
CA ALA A 329 9.30 -36.21 5.17
C ALA A 329 10.36 -35.46 4.33
N GLU A 330 11.47 -36.12 4.05
CA GLU A 330 12.59 -35.62 3.24
C GLU A 330 12.14 -35.02 1.87
N SER A 331 11.10 -35.57 1.26
CA SER A 331 10.50 -35.15 0.00
C SER A 331 9.74 -33.82 0.11
N ILE A 332 9.14 -33.49 1.26
CA ILE A 332 8.39 -32.24 1.50
C ILE A 332 9.36 -31.06 1.72
N GLY A 333 10.47 -31.28 2.42
CA GLY A 333 11.51 -30.29 2.66
C GLY A 333 12.21 -29.83 1.36
N ILE A 334 12.48 -30.77 0.45
CA ILE A 334 13.08 -30.45 -0.86
C ILE A 334 12.10 -29.66 -1.71
N ARG A 335 10.83 -30.04 -1.76
CA ARG A 335 9.79 -29.32 -2.53
C ARG A 335 9.59 -27.88 -2.02
N LYS A 336 9.47 -27.67 -0.71
CA LYS A 336 9.34 -26.33 -0.13
C LYS A 336 10.58 -25.45 -0.35
N SER A 337 11.78 -26.05 -0.35
CA SER A 337 13.00 -25.32 -0.70
C SER A 337 13.02 -24.90 -2.17
N MET A 338 12.49 -25.73 -3.07
CA MET A 338 12.36 -25.40 -4.50
C MET A 338 11.25 -24.37 -4.73
N GLU A 339 10.15 -24.42 -3.99
CA GLU A 339 9.09 -23.41 -4.02
C GLU A 339 9.63 -22.04 -3.54
N ALA A 340 10.34 -21.99 -2.41
CA ALA A 340 10.98 -20.78 -1.90
C ALA A 340 12.01 -20.20 -2.88
N LEU A 341 12.75 -21.07 -3.59
CA LEU A 341 13.65 -20.65 -4.65
C LEU A 341 12.89 -20.08 -5.87
N ALA A 342 11.73 -20.66 -6.19
CA ALA A 342 10.91 -20.24 -7.33
C ALA A 342 10.34 -18.82 -7.13
N ASP A 343 9.96 -18.49 -5.90
CA ASP A 343 9.30 -17.23 -5.53
C ASP A 343 10.29 -16.11 -5.13
N ALA A 344 11.60 -16.42 -5.02
CA ALA A 344 12.60 -15.44 -4.62
C ALA A 344 12.95 -14.48 -5.76
N ASP A 345 13.00 -13.19 -5.43
CA ASP A 345 13.48 -12.12 -6.32
C ASP A 345 15.01 -12.14 -6.44
N LEU A 346 15.71 -12.56 -5.38
CA LEU A 346 17.16 -12.66 -5.33
C LEU A 346 17.58 -13.92 -4.55
N VAL A 347 18.62 -14.60 -5.02
CA VAL A 347 19.13 -15.82 -4.38
C VAL A 347 20.55 -15.60 -3.84
N LEU A 348 20.79 -15.89 -2.57
CA LEU A 348 22.14 -16.03 -2.01
C LEU A 348 22.59 -17.48 -2.04
N VAL A 349 23.55 -17.78 -2.90
CA VAL A 349 24.18 -19.12 -2.96
C VAL A 349 25.38 -19.15 -2.04
N VAL A 350 25.24 -19.81 -0.89
CA VAL A 350 26.27 -19.86 0.14
C VAL A 350 27.20 -21.06 -0.06
N LEU A 351 28.47 -20.79 -0.28
CA LEU A 351 29.53 -21.78 -0.44
C LEU A 351 30.50 -21.73 0.78
N ASP A 352 31.09 -22.86 1.12
CA ASP A 352 32.13 -22.94 2.17
C ASP A 352 33.50 -22.64 1.57
N ALA A 353 34.08 -21.48 1.90
CA ALA A 353 35.38 -21.06 1.40
C ALA A 353 36.55 -21.93 1.94
N SER A 354 36.33 -22.74 2.96
CA SER A 354 37.34 -23.65 3.51
C SER A 354 37.49 -24.99 2.76
N GLN A 355 36.59 -25.25 1.77
CA GLN A 355 36.54 -26.50 1.02
C GLN A 355 36.47 -26.24 -0.49
N PRO A 356 36.99 -27.17 -1.32
CA PRO A 356 36.81 -27.11 -2.76
C PRO A 356 35.32 -27.15 -3.14
N VAL A 357 34.96 -26.50 -4.25
CA VAL A 357 33.60 -26.52 -4.80
C VAL A 357 33.19 -27.96 -5.15
N ALA A 358 32.19 -28.48 -4.47
CA ALA A 358 31.68 -29.83 -4.66
C ALA A 358 30.76 -29.94 -5.91
N ALA A 359 30.39 -31.17 -6.28
CA ALA A 359 29.48 -31.39 -7.40
C ALA A 359 28.09 -30.78 -7.14
N GLU A 360 27.58 -30.91 -5.92
CA GLU A 360 26.31 -30.31 -5.46
C GLU A 360 26.31 -28.78 -5.53
N ASP A 361 27.44 -28.13 -5.24
CA ASP A 361 27.57 -26.67 -5.37
C ASP A 361 27.49 -26.23 -6.83
N ARG A 362 28.09 -27.01 -7.75
CA ARG A 362 28.04 -26.73 -9.21
C ARG A 362 26.62 -26.92 -9.76
N GLU A 363 25.94 -27.93 -9.30
CA GLU A 363 24.54 -28.16 -9.67
C GLU A 363 23.64 -27.02 -9.21
N LEU A 364 23.81 -26.56 -7.96
CA LEU A 364 23.06 -25.42 -7.43
C LEU A 364 23.35 -24.13 -8.20
N LEU A 365 24.62 -23.86 -8.52
CA LEU A 365 25.02 -22.70 -9.33
C LEU A 365 24.43 -22.78 -10.75
N ALA A 366 24.33 -23.96 -11.34
CA ALA A 366 23.69 -24.16 -12.64
C ALA A 366 22.17 -23.91 -12.58
N GLN A 367 21.49 -24.29 -11.50
CA GLN A 367 20.07 -24.05 -11.30
C GLN A 367 19.71 -22.56 -11.17
N VAL A 368 20.64 -21.74 -10.67
CA VAL A 368 20.41 -20.30 -10.48
C VAL A 368 21.05 -19.45 -11.57
N ALA A 369 21.66 -20.04 -12.59
CA ALA A 369 22.45 -19.34 -13.61
C ALA A 369 21.66 -18.27 -14.39
N GLU A 370 20.35 -18.49 -14.58
CA GLU A 370 19.44 -17.55 -15.29
C GLU A 370 18.66 -16.62 -14.35
N ARG A 371 18.97 -16.66 -13.03
CA ARG A 371 18.26 -15.86 -12.02
C ARG A 371 19.18 -14.79 -11.41
N PRO A 372 18.61 -13.70 -10.87
CA PRO A 372 19.36 -12.79 -10.02
C PRO A 372 19.94 -13.57 -8.82
N ALA A 373 21.27 -13.69 -8.76
CA ALA A 373 21.92 -14.44 -7.71
C ALA A 373 23.25 -13.78 -7.28
N ILE A 374 23.58 -13.90 -5.99
CA ILE A 374 24.86 -13.51 -5.41
C ILE A 374 25.50 -14.76 -4.84
N VAL A 375 26.73 -15.05 -5.23
CA VAL A 375 27.54 -16.13 -4.66
C VAL A 375 28.24 -15.62 -3.41
N VAL A 376 27.97 -16.23 -2.27
CA VAL A 376 28.55 -15.89 -0.98
C VAL A 376 29.56 -16.94 -0.57
N GLN A 377 30.85 -16.61 -0.61
CA GLN A 377 31.93 -17.47 -0.10
C GLN A 377 32.08 -17.21 1.40
N ASN A 378 31.43 -18.05 2.23
CA ASN A 378 31.42 -17.91 3.68
C ASN A 378 32.55 -18.69 4.35
N LYS A 379 32.82 -18.40 5.63
CA LYS A 379 33.91 -18.97 6.48
C LYS A 379 35.32 -18.56 6.04
N THR A 380 35.47 -17.33 5.57
CA THR A 380 36.76 -16.79 5.15
C THR A 380 37.75 -16.59 6.33
N ASP A 381 37.27 -16.67 7.56
CA ASP A 381 38.07 -16.69 8.79
C ASP A 381 38.86 -17.99 8.98
N VAL A 382 38.43 -19.09 8.36
CA VAL A 382 39.07 -20.41 8.54
C VAL A 382 40.25 -20.62 7.56
N THR A 383 40.25 -19.94 6.39
CA THR A 383 41.27 -20.16 5.35
C THR A 383 41.53 -18.92 4.51
N SER A 384 42.82 -18.80 4.05
CA SER A 384 43.24 -17.81 3.05
C SER A 384 43.14 -18.33 1.60
N LEU A 385 42.60 -19.51 1.36
CA LEU A 385 42.52 -20.10 0.02
C LEU A 385 41.61 -19.25 -0.87
N GLN A 386 42.12 -18.78 -1.98
CA GLN A 386 41.35 -18.10 -3.01
C GLN A 386 40.87 -19.14 -4.02
N PHE A 387 39.65 -19.63 -3.84
CA PHE A 387 38.99 -20.42 -4.90
C PHE A 387 38.41 -19.46 -5.92
N SER A 388 38.90 -19.52 -7.15
CA SER A 388 38.35 -18.75 -8.26
C SER A 388 37.07 -19.41 -8.74
N VAL A 389 35.95 -19.00 -8.19
CA VAL A 389 34.60 -19.20 -8.82
C VAL A 389 34.37 -18.09 -9.86
N ALA A 390 35.39 -17.23 -10.04
CA ALA A 390 35.34 -15.91 -10.67
C ALA A 390 34.87 -15.89 -12.15
N ASN A 391 34.74 -17.02 -12.84
CA ASN A 391 34.40 -17.03 -14.27
C ASN A 391 32.95 -17.42 -14.57
N SER A 392 32.13 -17.74 -13.53
CA SER A 392 30.79 -18.27 -13.74
C SER A 392 29.66 -17.34 -13.23
N HIS A 393 29.95 -16.41 -12.31
CA HIS A 393 28.98 -15.47 -11.77
C HIS A 393 29.60 -14.10 -11.53
N PRO A 394 28.99 -13.02 -12.06
CA PRO A 394 29.55 -11.66 -11.95
C PRO A 394 29.51 -11.10 -10.52
N SER A 395 28.65 -11.62 -9.63
CA SER A 395 28.46 -11.13 -8.27
C SER A 395 28.91 -12.17 -7.26
N THR A 396 30.15 -12.03 -6.77
CA THR A 396 30.70 -12.91 -5.72
C THR A 396 31.18 -12.06 -4.53
N VAL A 397 30.72 -12.39 -3.33
CA VAL A 397 31.10 -11.70 -2.08
C VAL A 397 31.73 -12.70 -1.10
N ARG A 398 32.83 -12.32 -0.45
CA ARG A 398 33.47 -13.11 0.56
C ARG A 398 33.04 -12.67 1.94
N THR A 399 32.64 -13.61 2.80
CA THR A 399 32.12 -13.31 4.13
C THR A 399 32.63 -14.26 5.19
N SER A 400 32.63 -13.81 6.44
CA SER A 400 32.62 -14.65 7.62
C SER A 400 31.40 -14.32 8.47
N ALA A 401 30.43 -15.21 8.47
CA ALA A 401 29.27 -15.07 9.34
C ALA A 401 29.65 -15.08 10.83
N LEU A 402 30.80 -15.67 11.19
CA LEU A 402 31.31 -15.72 12.56
C LEU A 402 31.85 -14.37 13.02
N THR A 403 32.77 -13.77 12.24
CA THR A 403 33.43 -12.50 12.58
C THR A 403 32.62 -11.28 12.17
N GLY A 404 31.79 -11.40 11.13
CA GLY A 404 31.05 -10.29 10.51
C GLY A 404 31.76 -9.64 9.34
N ASP A 405 32.96 -10.12 8.98
CA ASP A 405 33.70 -9.61 7.84
C ASP A 405 32.97 -9.89 6.53
N GLY A 406 32.97 -8.94 5.60
CA GLY A 406 32.30 -9.04 4.31
C GLY A 406 30.76 -8.89 4.35
N ILE A 407 30.15 -8.75 5.54
CA ILE A 407 28.69 -8.53 5.65
C ILE A 407 28.27 -7.15 5.15
N PRO A 408 29.01 -6.04 5.42
CA PRO A 408 28.68 -4.74 4.82
C PRO A 408 28.74 -4.77 3.28
N GLU A 409 29.75 -5.46 2.71
CA GLU A 409 29.91 -5.62 1.26
C GLU A 409 28.76 -6.44 0.66
N LEU A 410 28.34 -7.51 1.35
CA LEU A 410 27.17 -8.30 0.94
C LEU A 410 25.90 -7.46 0.92
N ARG A 411 25.67 -6.62 1.92
CA ARG A 411 24.54 -5.69 1.95
C ARG A 411 24.59 -4.70 0.80
N THR A 412 25.76 -4.15 0.50
CA THR A 412 25.97 -3.25 -0.64
C THR A 412 25.66 -3.96 -1.96
N GLU A 413 26.08 -5.21 -2.10
CA GLU A 413 25.84 -6.00 -3.31
C GLU A 413 24.35 -6.35 -3.48
N ILE A 414 23.65 -6.66 -2.38
CA ILE A 414 22.18 -6.82 -2.39
C ILE A 414 21.52 -5.52 -2.86
N LEU A 415 21.91 -4.36 -2.31
CA LEU A 415 21.35 -3.07 -2.71
C LEU A 415 21.64 -2.73 -4.18
N ARG A 416 22.81 -3.10 -4.71
CA ARG A 416 23.15 -2.92 -6.12
C ARG A 416 22.20 -3.73 -7.03
N HIS A 417 21.84 -4.95 -6.65
CA HIS A 417 20.86 -5.76 -7.37
C HIS A 417 19.44 -5.18 -7.30
N ILE A 418 19.09 -4.53 -6.19
CA ILE A 418 17.78 -3.88 -6.00
C ILE A 418 17.67 -2.59 -6.84
N GLY A 419 18.70 -1.74 -6.80
CA GLY A 419 18.66 -0.39 -7.39
C GLY A 419 19.18 -0.30 -8.82
N GLY A 420 19.83 -1.35 -9.34
CA GLY A 420 20.64 -1.27 -10.56
C GLY A 420 21.81 -0.27 -10.40
N ASP A 421 22.50 0.04 -11.51
CA ASP A 421 23.58 1.05 -11.52
C ASP A 421 23.06 2.51 -11.46
N SER A 422 21.73 2.69 -11.48
CA SER A 422 21.08 4.01 -11.41
C SER A 422 20.56 4.24 -9.99
N ALA A 423 21.30 4.98 -9.18
CA ALA A 423 20.79 5.53 -7.93
C ALA A 423 19.58 6.45 -8.25
N VAL A 424 18.36 5.88 -8.25
CA VAL A 424 17.12 6.65 -8.35
C VAL A 424 17.06 7.53 -7.11
N GLN A 425 17.17 8.85 -7.30
CA GLN A 425 17.05 9.79 -6.19
C GLN A 425 15.61 9.71 -5.65
N PRO A 426 15.40 9.38 -4.38
CA PRO A 426 14.06 9.27 -3.79
C PRO A 426 13.21 10.54 -3.98
N GLU A 427 13.88 11.69 -4.01
CA GLU A 427 13.27 13.02 -4.14
C GLU A 427 12.63 13.28 -5.52
N ALA A 428 12.98 12.49 -6.55
CA ALA A 428 12.49 12.70 -7.91
C ALA A 428 11.07 12.15 -8.15
N GLY A 429 10.48 11.40 -7.20
CA GLY A 429 9.22 10.66 -7.38
C GLY A 429 9.38 9.50 -8.37
N PHE A 430 9.01 8.32 -7.97
CA PHE A 430 9.05 7.11 -8.81
C PHE A 430 7.75 6.32 -8.68
N LEU A 431 7.50 5.42 -9.64
CA LEU A 431 6.32 4.56 -9.59
C LEU A 431 6.56 3.43 -8.60
N THR A 432 5.63 3.25 -7.67
CA THR A 432 5.61 2.15 -6.71
C THR A 432 4.49 1.15 -7.00
N ASN A 433 3.45 1.59 -7.69
CA ASN A 433 2.20 0.86 -7.88
C ASN A 433 2.13 0.25 -9.29
N VAL A 434 1.76 -1.04 -9.38
CA VAL A 434 1.59 -1.78 -10.65
C VAL A 434 0.51 -1.14 -11.53
N ARG A 435 -0.57 -0.61 -10.94
CA ARG A 435 -1.62 0.12 -11.67
C ARG A 435 -1.04 1.32 -12.41
N HIS A 436 -0.24 2.15 -11.72
CA HIS A 436 0.40 3.31 -12.33
C HIS A 436 1.37 2.91 -13.45
N GLN A 437 2.13 1.82 -13.29
CA GLN A 437 3.00 1.29 -14.33
C GLN A 437 2.22 0.88 -15.58
N GLY A 438 1.10 0.17 -15.40
CA GLY A 438 0.21 -0.22 -16.50
C GLY A 438 -0.26 1.01 -17.28
N LEU A 439 -0.80 2.00 -16.57
CA LEU A 439 -1.33 3.23 -17.18
C LEU A 439 -0.23 4.06 -17.90
N VAL A 440 0.97 4.15 -17.35
CA VAL A 440 2.11 4.82 -18.03
C VAL A 440 2.49 4.05 -19.29
N ARG A 441 2.49 2.72 -19.26
CA ARG A 441 2.77 1.88 -20.45
C ARG A 441 1.70 2.06 -21.53
N ASP A 442 0.42 2.10 -21.16
CA ASP A 442 -0.68 2.32 -22.10
C ASP A 442 -0.57 3.69 -22.74
N SER A 443 -0.24 4.74 -21.97
CA SER A 443 0.03 6.08 -22.50
C SER A 443 1.20 6.09 -23.48
N LEU A 444 2.32 5.43 -23.16
CA LEU A 444 3.48 5.32 -24.06
C LEU A 444 3.14 4.58 -25.34
N SER A 445 2.37 3.50 -25.29
CA SER A 445 1.91 2.75 -26.46
C SER A 445 1.04 3.61 -27.40
N ALA A 446 0.14 4.42 -26.81
CA ALA A 446 -0.70 5.34 -27.57
C ALA A 446 0.13 6.48 -28.21
N LEU A 447 1.16 6.99 -27.53
CA LEU A 447 2.09 7.97 -28.10
C LEU A 447 2.92 7.38 -29.25
N GLU A 448 3.32 6.11 -29.18
CA GLU A 448 3.98 5.41 -30.25
C GLU A 448 3.07 5.27 -31.48
N ALA A 449 1.78 4.95 -31.28
CA ALA A 449 0.77 4.93 -32.34
C ALA A 449 0.59 6.32 -32.97
N ALA A 450 0.49 7.38 -32.16
CA ALA A 450 0.43 8.76 -32.62
C ALA A 450 1.65 9.15 -33.48
N ARG A 451 2.85 8.75 -33.06
CA ARG A 451 4.08 8.98 -33.83
C ARG A 451 4.05 8.24 -35.18
N ALA A 452 3.57 7.00 -35.20
CA ALA A 452 3.42 6.23 -36.43
C ALA A 452 2.37 6.86 -37.38
N ALA A 453 1.26 7.39 -36.83
CA ALA A 453 0.23 8.09 -37.55
C ALA A 453 0.80 9.33 -38.29
N VAL A 454 1.62 10.13 -37.58
CA VAL A 454 2.32 11.28 -38.22
C VAL A 454 3.25 10.83 -39.33
N ALA A 455 4.06 9.78 -39.10
CA ALA A 455 4.97 9.24 -40.11
C ALA A 455 4.24 8.73 -41.38
N ASN A 456 3.05 8.18 -41.20
CA ASN A 456 2.18 7.68 -42.29
C ASN A 456 1.29 8.79 -42.88
N ARG A 457 1.44 10.04 -42.46
CA ARG A 457 0.61 11.18 -42.90
C ARG A 457 -0.89 10.94 -42.73
N THR A 458 -1.26 10.31 -41.62
CA THR A 458 -2.65 10.07 -41.29
C THR A 458 -3.33 11.42 -40.96
N PRO A 459 -4.64 11.61 -41.32
CA PRO A 459 -5.38 12.83 -40.99
C PRO A 459 -5.33 13.17 -39.51
N HIS A 460 -5.30 14.48 -39.16
CA HIS A 460 -5.14 14.95 -37.81
C HIS A 460 -6.27 14.51 -36.88
N GLU A 461 -7.49 14.30 -37.40
CA GLU A 461 -8.63 13.78 -36.65
C GLU A 461 -8.35 12.37 -36.10
N MET A 462 -7.65 11.54 -36.87
CA MET A 462 -7.25 10.20 -36.44
C MET A 462 -6.08 10.27 -35.43
N LEU A 463 -5.12 11.18 -35.64
CA LEU A 463 -4.03 11.43 -34.72
C LEU A 463 -4.55 11.88 -33.34
N LEU A 464 -5.61 12.70 -33.30
CA LEU A 464 -6.25 13.13 -32.05
C LEU A 464 -6.77 11.95 -31.22
N LEU A 465 -7.30 10.89 -31.85
CA LEU A 465 -7.76 9.68 -31.13
C LEU A 465 -6.61 9.01 -30.38
N ASP A 466 -5.42 8.92 -30.99
CA ASP A 466 -4.25 8.35 -30.34
C ASP A 466 -3.74 9.25 -29.21
N LEU A 467 -3.74 10.58 -29.39
CA LEU A 467 -3.34 11.51 -28.34
C LEU A 467 -4.30 11.52 -27.15
N TYR A 468 -5.62 11.43 -27.39
CA TYR A 468 -6.60 11.25 -26.31
C TYR A 468 -6.44 9.91 -25.63
N SER A 469 -6.12 8.85 -26.37
CA SER A 469 -5.82 7.53 -25.81
C SER A 469 -4.55 7.54 -24.96
N ALA A 470 -3.59 8.44 -25.23
CA ALA A 470 -2.43 8.67 -24.40
C ALA A 470 -2.73 9.52 -23.15
N LEU A 471 -3.65 10.49 -23.24
CA LEU A 471 -4.02 11.37 -22.13
C LEU A 471 -4.84 10.66 -21.05
N ARG A 472 -5.82 9.85 -21.47
CA ARG A 472 -6.75 9.17 -20.58
C ARG A 472 -6.09 8.34 -19.46
N PRO A 473 -5.07 7.49 -19.74
CA PRO A 473 -4.36 6.77 -18.68
C PRO A 473 -3.66 7.71 -17.67
N LEU A 474 -3.12 8.85 -18.12
CA LEU A 474 -2.49 9.82 -17.24
C LEU A 474 -3.51 10.54 -16.33
N ASP A 475 -4.73 10.77 -16.83
CA ASP A 475 -5.84 11.27 -16.04
C ASP A 475 -6.31 10.26 -15.02
N GLU A 476 -6.33 8.98 -15.37
CA GLU A 476 -6.71 7.88 -14.49
C GLU A 476 -5.73 7.66 -13.33
N ILE A 477 -4.42 7.90 -13.53
CA ILE A 477 -3.44 7.85 -12.45
C ILE A 477 -3.83 8.80 -11.31
N THR A 478 -4.19 10.03 -11.65
CA THR A 478 -4.54 11.07 -10.66
C THR A 478 -6.00 11.06 -10.22
N GLY A 479 -6.84 10.24 -10.88
CA GLY A 479 -8.27 10.14 -10.58
C GLY A 479 -9.13 11.21 -11.24
N ALA A 480 -8.62 11.94 -12.24
CA ALA A 480 -9.42 12.93 -12.97
C ALA A 480 -10.52 12.29 -13.83
N THR A 481 -10.29 11.05 -14.29
CA THR A 481 -11.25 10.23 -15.06
C THR A 481 -11.20 8.80 -14.53
N THR A 482 -11.92 8.50 -13.45
CA THR A 482 -11.91 7.16 -12.83
C THR A 482 -13.32 6.63 -12.73
N THR A 483 -13.52 5.35 -13.01
CA THR A 483 -14.80 4.68 -12.82
C THR A 483 -15.01 4.28 -11.36
N ASP A 484 -16.26 4.20 -10.92
CA ASP A 484 -16.63 3.80 -9.55
C ASP A 484 -16.09 2.42 -9.19
N ASP A 485 -16.01 1.49 -10.15
CA ASP A 485 -15.47 0.14 -9.92
C ASP A 485 -13.96 0.18 -9.54
N ILE A 486 -13.18 1.05 -10.18
CA ILE A 486 -11.75 1.24 -9.87
C ILE A 486 -11.59 1.89 -8.49
N LEU A 487 -12.39 2.93 -8.18
CA LEU A 487 -12.39 3.56 -6.86
C LEU A 487 -12.74 2.56 -5.77
N ASN A 488 -13.80 1.77 -5.97
CA ASN A 488 -14.20 0.74 -5.02
C ASN A 488 -13.10 -0.31 -4.81
N LEU A 489 -12.41 -0.74 -5.87
CA LEU A 489 -11.30 -1.69 -5.76
C LEU A 489 -10.14 -1.12 -4.93
N ILE A 490 -9.75 0.13 -5.15
CA ILE A 490 -8.66 0.78 -4.42
C ILE A 490 -9.04 0.93 -2.94
N PHE A 491 -10.19 1.53 -2.64
CA PHE A 491 -10.58 1.85 -1.27
C PHE A 491 -11.01 0.63 -0.44
N SER A 492 -11.50 -0.44 -1.06
CA SER A 492 -11.83 -1.70 -0.36
C SER A 492 -10.62 -2.37 0.30
N THR A 493 -9.40 -2.01 -0.10
CA THR A 493 -8.15 -2.54 0.48
C THR A 493 -7.70 -1.79 1.73
N PHE A 494 -8.34 -0.67 2.07
CA PHE A 494 -7.99 0.15 3.23
C PHE A 494 -8.56 -0.41 4.54
N CYS A 495 -7.99 0.03 5.66
CA CYS A 495 -8.58 -0.24 6.97
C CYS A 495 -9.84 0.59 7.20
N ILE A 496 -10.81 0.04 7.96
CA ILE A 496 -11.97 0.80 8.45
C ILE A 496 -11.48 1.93 9.37
N GLY A 497 -12.04 3.13 9.21
CA GLY A 497 -11.65 4.31 9.99
C GLY A 497 -10.58 5.21 9.32
N LYS A 498 -10.22 4.87 8.06
CA LYS A 498 -9.32 5.66 7.19
C LYS A 498 -9.98 6.05 5.90
#